data_458d1bce90d2fd5a95da84af10ff5644
#
_entry.id   458d1bce90d2fd5a95da84af10ff5644
#
_cell.length_a   1.000
_cell.length_b   1.000
_cell.length_c   1.000
_cell.angle_alpha   90.00
_cell.angle_beta   90.00
_cell.angle_gamma   90.00
#
_symmetry.space_group_name_H-M   'P 1'
#
loop_
_entity.id
_entity.type
_entity.pdbx_description
1 polymer ?
#
loop_
_entity_poly.entity_id
_entity_poly.type
_entity_poly.pdbx_seq_one_letter_code
_entity_poly.pdbx_strand_id
1 'polypeptide(L)'
;MSLFLTVLGSSSATPTAFRYPSAYLLRSDRMKSLMLIDCGEGTQMQLRRNSVCMQKIEHIFISHLHGDHFFGLFGFIFSQNLLGRKAPLHIYAHKPLKELINNMLSVDGTQLQYEIVFHAIKDGNSTLLKTDRMIVKAFPLNHSIKTHGFVFTEQGPPYVLDKDFVNQYHPNKEWMERIKNGADYETEDGIVLPHAQITRNVDNLKSFAYCSDTAYSPEVVKKIKGVDLLYHEATFMHDLAAVATDKYHSTSQQAAEIAKAARVKKLLVGHFSARYKDINPLVNEAKEVFANTSPAIEGMVVKA
;
A
#
# COMPACT_ATOMS: atom_id res chain seq x y z
N MET A 1 5.64 -10.74 -12.85
CA MET A 1 4.80 -9.58 -12.45
C MET A 1 5.12 -9.28 -11.01
N SER A 2 5.11 -8.03 -10.62
CA SER A 2 5.66 -7.65 -9.31
C SER A 2 4.86 -6.53 -8.67
N LEU A 3 4.79 -6.54 -7.36
CA LEU A 3 4.25 -5.51 -6.51
C LEU A 3 5.41 -4.73 -5.90
N PHE A 4 5.40 -3.41 -6.00
CA PHE A 4 6.48 -2.54 -5.53
C PHE A 4 5.93 -1.50 -4.57
N LEU A 5 6.64 -1.30 -3.47
CA LEU A 5 6.39 -0.24 -2.50
C LEU A 5 7.52 0.80 -2.59
N THR A 6 7.18 2.05 -2.88
CA THR A 6 8.12 3.16 -2.78
C THR A 6 7.87 3.90 -1.47
N VAL A 7 8.90 4.08 -0.66
CA VAL A 7 8.85 4.84 0.59
C VAL A 7 8.97 6.33 0.26
N LEU A 8 7.98 7.11 0.66
CA LEU A 8 7.96 8.57 0.48
C LEU A 8 8.20 9.30 1.81
N GLY A 9 7.87 8.65 2.93
CA GLY A 9 8.08 9.17 4.27
C GLY A 9 8.07 8.08 5.31
N SER A 10 8.99 8.16 6.27
CA SER A 10 9.24 7.13 7.29
C SER A 10 9.35 7.69 8.71
N SER A 11 9.12 8.99 8.91
CA SER A 11 9.18 9.66 10.22
C SER A 11 7.89 9.52 10.99
N SER A 12 8.01 9.42 12.31
CA SER A 12 6.90 9.49 13.26
C SER A 12 6.64 10.93 13.67
N ALA A 13 5.34 11.30 13.73
CA ALA A 13 4.76 12.54 14.22
C ALA A 13 5.27 13.83 13.56
N THR A 14 6.56 14.08 13.54
CA THR A 14 7.12 15.33 13.00
C THR A 14 8.11 15.08 11.86
N PRO A 15 8.11 15.95 10.82
CA PRO A 15 9.14 15.89 9.80
C PRO A 15 10.51 16.21 10.43
N THR A 16 11.56 15.65 9.88
CA THR A 16 12.94 16.01 10.19
C THR A 16 13.62 16.61 8.95
N ALA A 17 14.87 17.03 9.05
CA ALA A 17 15.61 17.50 7.88
C ALA A 17 15.77 16.42 6.79
N PHE A 18 15.67 15.13 7.16
CA PHE A 18 15.98 14.01 6.27
C PHE A 18 14.83 13.01 6.12
N ARG A 19 13.86 12.99 7.03
CA ARG A 19 12.72 12.10 7.00
C ARG A 19 11.42 12.86 6.98
N TYR A 20 10.48 12.39 6.18
CA TYR A 20 9.15 12.96 5.98
C TYR A 20 8.09 12.13 6.72
N PRO A 21 6.96 12.74 7.11
CA PRO A 21 5.81 12.01 7.66
C PRO A 21 5.30 10.90 6.74
N SER A 22 4.52 10.00 7.31
CA SER A 22 4.09 8.75 6.67
C SER A 22 3.45 8.95 5.30
N ALA A 23 4.08 8.34 4.29
CA ALA A 23 3.55 8.23 2.94
C ALA A 23 4.22 7.10 2.17
N TYR A 24 3.44 6.27 1.48
CA TYR A 24 3.94 5.13 0.71
C TYR A 24 3.20 5.02 -0.61
N LEU A 25 3.91 4.71 -1.68
CA LEU A 25 3.33 4.52 -3.00
C LEU A 25 3.40 3.05 -3.39
N LEU A 26 2.25 2.43 -3.61
CA LEU A 26 2.14 1.06 -4.07
C LEU A 26 1.87 1.02 -5.58
N ARG A 27 2.69 0.26 -6.30
CA ARG A 27 2.58 0.00 -7.73
C ARG A 27 2.54 -1.51 -7.98
N SER A 28 1.57 -1.95 -8.77
CA SER A 28 1.50 -3.31 -9.30
C SER A 28 1.70 -3.28 -10.81
N ASP A 29 2.51 -4.22 -11.35
CA ASP A 29 2.64 -4.40 -12.80
C ASP A 29 1.33 -4.85 -13.47
N ARG A 30 0.34 -5.22 -12.66
CA ARG A 30 -1.00 -5.64 -13.11
C ARG A 30 -1.98 -4.47 -13.26
N MET A 31 -1.64 -3.29 -12.74
CA MET A 31 -2.49 -2.10 -12.74
C MET A 31 -1.76 -0.94 -13.42
N LYS A 32 -2.54 -0.10 -14.11
CA LYS A 32 -2.01 1.15 -14.68
C LYS A 32 -2.00 2.28 -13.65
N SER A 33 -2.94 2.25 -12.71
CA SER A 33 -3.07 3.21 -11.63
C SER A 33 -2.12 2.91 -10.47
N LEU A 34 -1.77 3.95 -9.73
CA LEU A 34 -0.98 3.91 -8.53
C LEU A 34 -1.87 4.09 -7.30
N MET A 35 -1.44 3.54 -6.17
CA MET A 35 -2.13 3.65 -4.89
C MET A 35 -1.21 4.36 -3.89
N LEU A 36 -1.72 5.41 -3.25
CA LEU A 36 -1.02 6.11 -2.18
C LEU A 36 -1.57 5.62 -0.84
N ILE A 37 -0.70 5.34 0.10
CA ILE A 37 -1.02 4.92 1.46
C ILE A 37 -0.45 5.95 2.40
N ASP A 38 -1.33 6.60 3.14
CA ASP A 38 -1.10 7.84 3.87
C ASP A 38 -0.54 8.97 2.99
N CYS A 39 -0.72 10.19 3.43
CA CYS A 39 -0.34 11.38 2.70
C CYS A 39 0.07 12.47 3.69
N GLY A 40 1.16 12.23 4.43
CA GLY A 40 1.72 13.19 5.36
C GLY A 40 2.29 14.42 4.67
N GLU A 41 2.72 15.39 5.46
CA GLU A 41 3.31 16.62 4.96
C GLU A 41 4.54 16.34 4.07
N GLY A 42 4.66 17.06 2.96
CA GLY A 42 5.76 16.90 2.00
C GLY A 42 5.62 15.73 1.02
N THR A 43 4.53 14.94 1.08
CA THR A 43 4.30 13.81 0.15
C THR A 43 4.44 14.21 -1.32
N GLN A 44 3.89 15.36 -1.74
CA GLN A 44 4.00 15.84 -3.12
C GLN A 44 5.45 16.07 -3.54
N MET A 45 6.27 16.62 -2.63
CA MET A 45 7.69 16.86 -2.90
C MET A 45 8.41 15.53 -3.10
N GLN A 46 8.10 14.54 -2.30
CA GLN A 46 8.67 13.19 -2.42
C GLN A 46 8.21 12.50 -3.71
N LEU A 47 6.94 12.60 -4.09
CA LEU A 47 6.45 12.09 -5.37
C LEU A 47 7.22 12.70 -6.55
N ARG A 48 7.47 14.02 -6.52
CA ARG A 48 8.24 14.70 -7.56
C ARG A 48 9.71 14.27 -7.58
N ARG A 49 10.36 14.18 -6.42
CA ARG A 49 11.77 13.72 -6.29
C ARG A 49 11.94 12.31 -6.85
N ASN A 50 10.93 11.46 -6.70
CA ASN A 50 10.94 10.09 -7.21
C ASN A 50 10.36 9.99 -8.64
N SER A 51 10.20 11.12 -9.37
CA SER A 51 9.70 11.17 -10.74
C SER A 51 8.33 10.46 -10.94
N VAL A 52 7.48 10.49 -9.92
CA VAL A 52 6.15 9.88 -9.96
C VAL A 52 5.17 10.80 -10.68
N CYS A 53 4.47 10.28 -11.67
CA CYS A 53 3.33 10.96 -12.28
C CYS A 53 2.14 10.92 -11.31
N MET A 54 1.92 12.02 -10.58
CA MET A 54 0.87 12.12 -9.56
C MET A 54 -0.54 11.90 -10.13
N GLN A 55 -0.79 12.20 -11.41
CA GLN A 55 -2.09 11.98 -12.06
C GLN A 55 -2.45 10.49 -12.20
N LYS A 56 -1.45 9.58 -12.12
CA LYS A 56 -1.69 8.13 -12.11
C LYS A 56 -2.13 7.60 -10.74
N ILE A 57 -2.08 8.42 -9.68
CA ILE A 57 -2.59 8.04 -8.36
C ILE A 57 -4.11 8.18 -8.41
N GLU A 58 -4.80 7.05 -8.41
CA GLU A 58 -6.27 7.00 -8.46
C GLU A 58 -6.89 6.67 -7.11
N HIS A 59 -6.13 6.01 -6.22
CA HIS A 59 -6.60 5.56 -4.91
C HIS A 59 -5.67 6.05 -3.81
N ILE A 60 -6.25 6.66 -2.77
CA ILE A 60 -5.53 7.10 -1.56
C ILE A 60 -6.18 6.43 -0.34
N PHE A 61 -5.39 5.74 0.45
CA PHE A 61 -5.81 5.05 1.67
C PHE A 61 -5.20 5.75 2.87
N ILE A 62 -6.02 6.34 3.74
CA ILE A 62 -5.58 7.03 4.96
C ILE A 62 -5.89 6.13 6.15
N SER A 63 -4.86 5.74 6.86
CA SER A 63 -4.93 4.81 7.98
C SER A 63 -5.69 5.38 9.19
N HIS A 64 -5.40 6.64 9.53
CA HIS A 64 -6.04 7.37 10.62
C HIS A 64 -5.83 8.89 10.46
N LEU A 65 -6.41 9.67 11.38
CA LEU A 65 -6.47 11.13 11.25
C LEU A 65 -5.52 11.87 12.22
N HIS A 66 -4.32 11.33 12.50
CA HIS A 66 -3.21 12.13 12.99
C HIS A 66 -2.58 12.90 11.83
N GLY A 67 -2.15 14.13 12.06
CA GLY A 67 -1.73 15.07 11.01
C GLY A 67 -0.60 14.55 10.11
N ASP A 68 0.34 13.81 10.68
CA ASP A 68 1.47 13.22 9.98
C ASP A 68 1.09 12.11 8.99
N HIS A 69 -0.18 11.68 8.95
CA HIS A 69 -0.72 10.72 7.99
C HIS A 69 -1.59 11.34 6.89
N PHE A 70 -2.05 12.61 7.02
CA PHE A 70 -2.94 13.16 6.00
C PHE A 70 -2.77 14.66 5.69
N PHE A 71 -1.99 15.45 6.41
CA PHE A 71 -1.88 16.89 6.15
C PHE A 71 -1.39 17.24 4.75
N GLY A 72 -0.61 16.38 4.10
CA GLY A 72 -0.20 16.55 2.71
C GLY A 72 -1.32 16.38 1.69
N LEU A 73 -2.45 15.73 2.08
CA LEU A 73 -3.56 15.42 1.19
C LEU A 73 -4.21 16.67 0.62
N PHE A 74 -4.35 17.72 1.41
CA PHE A 74 -4.97 18.97 0.96
C PHE A 74 -4.19 19.60 -0.18
N GLY A 75 -2.89 19.79 0.01
CA GLY A 75 -2.03 20.29 -1.07
C GLY A 75 -2.02 19.37 -2.29
N PHE A 76 -2.08 18.05 -2.10
CA PHE A 76 -2.18 17.09 -3.18
C PHE A 76 -3.47 17.28 -3.99
N ILE A 77 -4.63 17.44 -3.36
CA ILE A 77 -5.93 17.66 -4.01
C ILE A 77 -5.88 18.93 -4.88
N PHE A 78 -5.40 20.04 -4.34
CA PHE A 78 -5.29 21.29 -5.09
C PHE A 78 -4.30 21.19 -6.25
N SER A 79 -3.16 20.54 -6.05
CA SER A 79 -2.19 20.33 -7.13
C SER A 79 -2.75 19.48 -8.27
N GLN A 80 -3.55 18.45 -7.96
CA GLN A 80 -4.23 17.66 -8.99
C GLN A 80 -5.19 18.51 -9.84
N ASN A 81 -5.90 19.43 -9.21
CA ASN A 81 -6.78 20.36 -9.89
C ASN A 81 -6.01 21.29 -10.84
N LEU A 82 -4.93 21.91 -10.35
CA LEU A 82 -4.06 22.78 -11.14
C LEU A 82 -3.37 22.05 -12.30
N LEU A 83 -3.05 20.76 -12.12
CA LEU A 83 -2.47 19.91 -13.17
C LEU A 83 -3.51 19.39 -14.17
N GLY A 84 -4.78 19.83 -14.06
CA GLY A 84 -5.84 19.51 -15.01
C GLY A 84 -6.38 18.08 -14.92
N ARG A 85 -6.33 17.45 -13.73
CA ARG A 85 -6.92 16.13 -13.51
C ARG A 85 -8.40 16.13 -13.92
N LYS A 86 -8.85 15.10 -14.64
CA LYS A 86 -10.26 14.85 -14.98
C LYS A 86 -10.78 13.53 -14.41
N ALA A 87 -9.88 12.55 -14.24
CA ALA A 87 -10.25 11.24 -13.69
C ALA A 87 -10.61 11.36 -12.19
N PRO A 88 -11.59 10.59 -11.70
CA PRO A 88 -11.95 10.57 -10.30
C PRO A 88 -10.76 10.26 -9.39
N LEU A 89 -10.76 10.79 -8.17
CA LEU A 89 -9.83 10.47 -7.11
C LEU A 89 -10.58 9.76 -5.99
N HIS A 90 -10.26 8.49 -5.75
CA HIS A 90 -10.87 7.69 -4.70
C HIS A 90 -10.09 7.84 -3.39
N ILE A 91 -10.75 8.29 -2.33
CA ILE A 91 -10.16 8.45 -0.98
C ILE A 91 -10.86 7.52 -0.02
N TYR A 92 -10.09 6.62 0.59
CA TYR A 92 -10.53 5.67 1.61
C TYR A 92 -10.02 6.13 2.97
N ALA A 93 -10.92 6.61 3.82
CA ALA A 93 -10.55 7.20 5.10
C ALA A 93 -11.71 7.18 6.11
N HIS A 94 -11.43 7.54 7.35
CA HIS A 94 -12.48 7.77 8.34
C HIS A 94 -13.34 8.99 8.00
N LYS A 95 -14.63 8.88 8.26
CA LYS A 95 -15.67 9.85 7.86
C LYS A 95 -15.33 11.33 8.13
N PRO A 96 -14.73 11.72 9.28
CA PRO A 96 -14.44 13.14 9.54
C PRO A 96 -13.54 13.80 8.49
N LEU A 97 -12.68 13.05 7.80
CA LEU A 97 -11.83 13.61 6.75
C LEU A 97 -12.63 14.16 5.58
N LYS A 98 -13.81 13.60 5.27
CA LYS A 98 -14.69 14.14 4.22
C LYS A 98 -15.14 15.57 4.52
N GLU A 99 -15.50 15.82 5.77
CA GLU A 99 -15.93 17.15 6.22
C GLU A 99 -14.76 18.14 6.18
N LEU A 100 -13.57 17.72 6.59
CA LEU A 100 -12.35 18.56 6.48
C LEU A 100 -12.02 18.93 5.04
N ILE A 101 -12.11 17.98 4.10
CA ILE A 101 -11.91 18.25 2.66
C ILE A 101 -12.93 19.25 2.15
N ASN A 102 -14.22 19.05 2.46
CA ASN A 102 -15.29 19.96 2.02
C ASN A 102 -15.10 21.36 2.59
N ASN A 103 -14.79 21.48 3.88
CA ASN A 103 -14.54 22.77 4.53
C ASN A 103 -13.36 23.49 3.89
N MET A 104 -12.26 22.78 3.62
CA MET A 104 -11.09 23.36 2.98
C MET A 104 -11.41 23.89 1.56
N LEU A 105 -12.17 23.14 0.77
CA LEU A 105 -12.58 23.57 -0.59
C LEU A 105 -13.54 24.76 -0.54
N SER A 106 -14.31 24.92 0.54
CA SER A 106 -15.25 26.04 0.70
C SER A 106 -14.59 27.37 1.09
N VAL A 107 -13.35 27.35 1.60
CA VAL A 107 -12.65 28.56 2.09
C VAL A 107 -12.48 29.61 1.00
N ASP A 108 -12.13 29.19 -0.21
CA ASP A 108 -11.92 30.08 -1.37
C ASP A 108 -12.92 29.82 -2.52
N GLY A 109 -13.91 28.94 -2.29
CA GLY A 109 -14.89 28.58 -3.28
C GLY A 109 -14.34 27.71 -4.42
N THR A 110 -13.18 27.08 -4.22
CA THR A 110 -12.54 26.24 -5.25
C THR A 110 -13.46 25.14 -5.74
N GLN A 111 -13.71 25.13 -7.05
CA GLN A 111 -14.40 24.04 -7.75
C GLN A 111 -13.36 23.13 -8.42
N LEU A 112 -13.34 21.87 -7.99
CA LEU A 112 -12.45 20.87 -8.59
C LEU A 112 -12.95 20.49 -10.00
N GLN A 113 -12.00 20.33 -10.94
CA GLN A 113 -12.28 19.85 -12.30
C GLN A 113 -12.47 18.32 -12.38
N TYR A 114 -12.39 17.64 -11.25
CA TYR A 114 -12.51 16.20 -11.11
C TYR A 114 -13.31 15.85 -9.84
N GLU A 115 -13.85 14.65 -9.81
CA GLU A 115 -14.62 14.14 -8.68
C GLU A 115 -13.72 13.55 -7.60
N ILE A 116 -14.00 13.85 -6.32
CA ILE A 116 -13.50 13.11 -5.18
C ILE A 116 -14.56 12.09 -4.76
N VAL A 117 -14.27 10.80 -5.00
CA VAL A 117 -15.11 9.70 -4.56
C VAL A 117 -14.66 9.23 -3.18
N PHE A 118 -15.39 9.63 -2.14
CA PHE A 118 -15.03 9.32 -0.77
C PHE A 118 -15.64 8.01 -0.30
N HIS A 119 -14.79 7.09 0.17
CA HIS A 119 -15.15 5.79 0.73
C HIS A 119 -14.86 5.78 2.23
N ALA A 120 -15.91 5.84 3.03
CA ALA A 120 -15.76 5.81 4.49
C ALA A 120 -15.33 4.41 4.97
N ILE A 121 -14.20 4.32 5.68
CA ILE A 121 -13.77 3.09 6.34
C ILE A 121 -14.73 2.81 7.50
N LYS A 122 -15.33 1.62 7.50
CA LYS A 122 -16.23 1.14 8.55
C LYS A 122 -15.43 0.57 9.71
N ASP A 123 -16.03 0.56 10.90
CA ASP A 123 -15.44 -0.12 12.05
C ASP A 123 -15.27 -1.62 11.77
N GLY A 124 -14.18 -2.20 12.27
CA GLY A 124 -13.85 -3.61 12.06
C GLY A 124 -13.17 -3.91 10.71
N ASN A 125 -13.27 -5.17 10.29
CA ASN A 125 -12.68 -5.59 9.02
C ASN A 125 -13.62 -5.25 7.86
N SER A 126 -13.08 -4.67 6.80
CA SER A 126 -13.87 -4.34 5.62
C SER A 126 -13.07 -4.50 4.31
N THR A 127 -13.77 -4.80 3.23
CA THR A 127 -13.20 -4.75 1.88
C THR A 127 -13.42 -3.33 1.33
N LEU A 128 -12.32 -2.63 1.07
CA LEU A 128 -12.33 -1.24 0.58
C LEU A 128 -12.38 -1.17 -0.94
N LEU A 129 -11.60 -2.02 -1.60
CA LEU A 129 -11.51 -2.11 -3.06
C LEU A 129 -11.53 -3.57 -3.47
N LYS A 130 -12.30 -3.87 -4.52
CA LYS A 130 -12.29 -5.18 -5.17
C LYS A 130 -12.40 -4.99 -6.68
N THR A 131 -11.35 -5.35 -7.39
CA THR A 131 -11.28 -5.36 -8.85
C THR A 131 -10.82 -6.74 -9.33
N ASP A 132 -10.76 -6.95 -10.63
CA ASP A 132 -10.17 -8.14 -11.25
C ASP A 132 -8.63 -8.22 -11.05
N ARG A 133 -8.00 -7.16 -10.55
CA ARG A 133 -6.54 -7.04 -10.40
C ARG A 133 -6.06 -6.89 -8.96
N MET A 134 -6.90 -6.36 -8.07
CA MET A 134 -6.52 -6.05 -6.70
C MET A 134 -7.72 -6.16 -5.75
N ILE A 135 -7.48 -6.75 -4.58
CA ILE A 135 -8.37 -6.61 -3.43
C ILE A 135 -7.61 -5.85 -2.34
N VAL A 136 -8.26 -4.85 -1.75
CA VAL A 136 -7.77 -4.14 -0.58
C VAL A 136 -8.74 -4.33 0.58
N LYS A 137 -8.22 -4.85 1.69
CA LYS A 137 -8.98 -5.04 2.94
C LYS A 137 -8.39 -4.16 4.03
N ALA A 138 -9.26 -3.55 4.83
CA ALA A 138 -8.88 -2.86 6.07
C ALA A 138 -9.11 -3.76 7.28
N PHE A 139 -8.28 -3.60 8.30
CA PHE A 139 -8.42 -4.23 9.61
C PHE A 139 -8.04 -3.26 10.71
N PRO A 140 -8.70 -3.31 11.89
CA PRO A 140 -8.43 -2.39 12.98
C PRO A 140 -7.04 -2.61 13.59
N LEU A 141 -6.41 -1.52 14.01
CA LEU A 141 -5.18 -1.45 14.77
C LEU A 141 -5.47 -0.88 16.16
N ASN A 142 -4.57 -1.11 17.12
CA ASN A 142 -4.69 -0.64 18.50
C ASN A 142 -3.95 0.69 18.67
N HIS A 143 -4.65 1.80 18.46
CA HIS A 143 -4.08 3.13 18.58
C HIS A 143 -5.00 4.05 19.38
N SER A 144 -4.50 5.24 19.73
CA SER A 144 -5.24 6.25 20.54
C SER A 144 -6.51 6.78 19.87
N ILE A 145 -6.56 6.73 18.53
CA ILE A 145 -7.75 7.05 17.74
C ILE A 145 -8.05 5.88 16.79
N LYS A 146 -9.22 5.90 16.17
CA LYS A 146 -9.60 4.87 15.17
C LYS A 146 -8.56 4.78 14.07
N THR A 147 -7.86 3.65 13.99
CA THR A 147 -6.77 3.38 13.07
C THR A 147 -6.98 2.05 12.38
N HIS A 148 -6.67 1.98 11.09
CA HIS A 148 -6.73 0.76 10.30
C HIS A 148 -5.41 0.48 9.60
N GLY A 149 -5.02 -0.80 9.60
CA GLY A 149 -4.06 -1.33 8.65
C GLY A 149 -4.74 -1.80 7.38
N PHE A 150 -3.96 -2.06 6.34
CA PHE A 150 -4.45 -2.48 5.04
C PHE A 150 -3.72 -3.73 4.54
N VAL A 151 -4.45 -4.62 3.87
CA VAL A 151 -3.86 -5.73 3.10
C VAL A 151 -4.24 -5.54 1.64
N PHE A 152 -3.23 -5.45 0.80
CA PHE A 152 -3.32 -5.40 -0.66
C PHE A 152 -2.96 -6.78 -1.20
N THR A 153 -3.87 -7.37 -1.96
CA THR A 153 -3.65 -8.69 -2.55
C THR A 153 -3.93 -8.63 -4.04
N GLU A 154 -2.92 -8.91 -4.85
CA GLU A 154 -3.11 -9.01 -6.30
C GLU A 154 -4.13 -10.07 -6.65
N GLN A 155 -4.93 -9.78 -7.67
CA GLN A 155 -5.91 -10.69 -8.25
C GLN A 155 -5.63 -10.87 -9.73
N GLY A 156 -6.20 -11.89 -10.31
CA GLY A 156 -6.18 -12.10 -11.75
C GLY A 156 -6.39 -13.55 -12.12
N PRO A 157 -6.57 -13.81 -13.40
CA PRO A 157 -6.70 -15.17 -13.88
C PRO A 157 -5.42 -15.95 -13.54
N PRO A 158 -5.53 -17.25 -13.31
CA PRO A 158 -4.40 -18.10 -12.90
C PRO A 158 -3.33 -18.21 -14.00
N TYR A 159 -3.68 -17.86 -15.23
CA TYR A 159 -2.80 -18.03 -16.39
C TYR A 159 -2.65 -16.76 -17.21
N VAL A 160 -1.47 -16.59 -17.81
CA VAL A 160 -1.16 -15.55 -18.80
C VAL A 160 -0.82 -16.24 -20.11
N LEU A 161 -1.42 -15.78 -21.21
CA LEU A 161 -1.11 -16.31 -22.54
C LEU A 161 0.36 -16.06 -22.88
N ASP A 162 0.95 -17.03 -23.54
CA ASP A 162 2.28 -16.89 -24.10
C ASP A 162 2.27 -15.84 -25.23
N LYS A 163 3.34 -15.03 -25.30
CA LYS A 163 3.41 -13.96 -26.30
C LYS A 163 3.57 -14.50 -27.72
N ASP A 164 4.33 -15.57 -27.87
CA ASP A 164 4.59 -16.17 -29.18
C ASP A 164 3.31 -16.80 -29.70
N PHE A 165 2.54 -17.49 -28.84
CA PHE A 165 1.21 -17.96 -29.17
C PHE A 165 0.28 -16.83 -29.64
N VAL A 166 0.21 -15.72 -28.89
CA VAL A 166 -0.65 -14.57 -29.25
C VAL A 166 -0.23 -13.96 -30.59
N ASN A 167 1.07 -13.84 -30.84
CA ASN A 167 1.61 -13.30 -32.06
C ASN A 167 1.40 -14.23 -33.27
N GLN A 168 1.37 -15.54 -33.04
CA GLN A 168 1.22 -16.54 -34.11
C GLN A 168 -0.25 -16.78 -34.50
N TYR A 169 -1.13 -16.86 -33.49
CA TYR A 169 -2.51 -17.29 -33.71
C TYR A 169 -3.56 -16.18 -33.61
N HIS A 170 -3.16 -14.98 -33.14
CA HIS A 170 -4.02 -13.81 -33.03
C HIS A 170 -5.42 -14.12 -32.40
N PRO A 171 -5.50 -14.84 -31.25
CA PRO A 171 -6.77 -15.28 -30.67
C PRO A 171 -7.65 -14.08 -30.37
N ASN A 172 -8.95 -14.18 -30.65
CA ASN A 172 -9.92 -13.16 -30.31
C ASN A 172 -10.11 -13.03 -28.78
N LYS A 173 -10.82 -12.00 -28.37
CA LYS A 173 -11.00 -11.68 -26.93
C LYS A 173 -11.66 -12.82 -26.15
N GLU A 174 -12.64 -13.50 -26.75
CA GLU A 174 -13.35 -14.61 -26.13
C GLU A 174 -12.41 -15.79 -25.90
N TRP A 175 -11.63 -16.19 -26.90
CA TRP A 175 -10.61 -17.21 -26.75
C TRP A 175 -9.57 -16.84 -25.70
N MET A 176 -9.08 -15.57 -25.70
CA MET A 176 -8.14 -15.12 -24.68
C MET A 176 -8.69 -15.25 -23.25
N GLU A 177 -9.98 -15.00 -23.05
CA GLU A 177 -10.62 -15.19 -21.73
C GLU A 177 -10.77 -16.66 -21.36
N ARG A 178 -11.20 -17.50 -22.28
CA ARG A 178 -11.32 -18.96 -22.06
C ARG A 178 -9.97 -19.59 -21.72
N ILE A 179 -8.93 -19.27 -22.47
CA ILE A 179 -7.57 -19.78 -22.25
C ILE A 179 -7.04 -19.32 -20.88
N LYS A 180 -7.24 -18.05 -20.50
CA LYS A 180 -6.84 -17.54 -19.18
C LYS A 180 -7.52 -18.28 -18.02
N ASN A 181 -8.64 -18.92 -18.27
CA ASN A 181 -9.40 -19.71 -17.29
C ASN A 181 -9.17 -21.23 -17.44
N GLY A 182 -8.20 -21.66 -18.26
CA GLY A 182 -7.76 -23.05 -18.31
C GLY A 182 -8.24 -23.84 -19.52
N ALA A 183 -8.85 -23.21 -20.52
CA ALA A 183 -9.26 -23.94 -21.74
C ALA A 183 -8.09 -24.12 -22.72
N ASP A 184 -8.07 -25.25 -23.40
CA ASP A 184 -7.24 -25.45 -24.57
C ASP A 184 -7.74 -24.56 -25.72
N TYR A 185 -6.88 -24.28 -26.72
CA TYR A 185 -7.21 -23.48 -27.88
C TYR A 185 -7.37 -24.38 -29.11
N GLU A 186 -8.48 -24.26 -29.80
CA GLU A 186 -8.72 -24.93 -31.07
C GLU A 186 -8.54 -23.94 -32.22
N THR A 187 -7.64 -24.28 -33.16
CA THR A 187 -7.40 -23.47 -34.38
C THR A 187 -8.54 -23.68 -35.38
N GLU A 188 -8.62 -22.80 -36.38
CA GLU A 188 -9.61 -22.92 -37.48
C GLU A 188 -9.48 -24.25 -38.25
N ASP A 189 -8.29 -24.82 -38.29
CA ASP A 189 -7.99 -26.11 -38.94
C ASP A 189 -8.27 -27.32 -38.03
N GLY A 190 -8.87 -27.12 -36.85
CA GLY A 190 -9.22 -28.17 -35.88
C GLY A 190 -8.04 -28.72 -35.07
N ILE A 191 -6.88 -28.05 -35.08
CA ILE A 191 -5.74 -28.43 -34.22
C ILE A 191 -5.97 -27.92 -32.82
N VAL A 192 -5.94 -28.83 -31.83
CA VAL A 192 -6.04 -28.48 -30.42
C VAL A 192 -4.66 -28.22 -29.82
N LEU A 193 -4.42 -27.00 -29.36
CA LEU A 193 -3.23 -26.60 -28.61
C LEU A 193 -3.51 -26.71 -27.12
N PRO A 194 -2.81 -27.60 -26.40
CA PRO A 194 -3.00 -27.77 -24.98
C PRO A 194 -2.71 -26.48 -24.22
N HIS A 195 -3.55 -26.14 -23.26
CA HIS A 195 -3.45 -24.97 -22.40
C HIS A 195 -2.03 -24.78 -21.81
N ALA A 196 -1.39 -25.84 -21.35
CA ALA A 196 -0.05 -25.79 -20.75
C ALA A 196 1.05 -25.35 -21.72
N GLN A 197 0.84 -25.47 -23.04
CA GLN A 197 1.81 -25.06 -24.07
C GLN A 197 1.66 -23.59 -24.47
N ILE A 198 0.45 -23.03 -24.32
CA ILE A 198 0.08 -21.69 -24.78
C ILE A 198 -0.06 -20.67 -23.65
N THR A 199 0.18 -21.09 -22.41
CA THR A 199 0.08 -20.25 -21.23
C THR A 199 1.24 -20.46 -20.28
N ARG A 200 1.40 -19.49 -19.41
CA ARG A 200 2.26 -19.58 -18.22
C ARG A 200 1.42 -19.37 -16.98
N ASN A 201 1.63 -20.21 -15.97
CA ASN A 201 0.98 -20.06 -14.69
C ASN A 201 1.39 -18.71 -14.05
N VAL A 202 0.42 -18.00 -13.49
CA VAL A 202 0.63 -16.78 -12.71
C VAL A 202 0.76 -17.15 -11.23
N ASP A 203 1.69 -18.05 -10.91
CA ASP A 203 1.90 -18.60 -9.56
C ASP A 203 2.36 -17.58 -8.51
N ASN A 204 2.48 -16.30 -8.86
CA ASN A 204 3.07 -15.30 -7.99
C ASN A 204 2.23 -14.03 -7.85
N LEU A 205 0.94 -14.19 -7.53
CA LEU A 205 0.15 -13.07 -7.02
C LEU A 205 0.76 -12.59 -5.71
N LYS A 206 1.10 -11.30 -5.66
CA LYS A 206 1.80 -10.72 -4.54
C LYS A 206 0.84 -10.05 -3.57
N SER A 207 1.26 -10.00 -2.33
CA SER A 207 0.53 -9.37 -1.24
C SER A 207 1.43 -8.46 -0.42
N PHE A 208 0.84 -7.35 0.01
CA PHE A 208 1.48 -6.36 0.86
C PHE A 208 0.54 -6.02 2.02
N ALA A 209 1.06 -5.98 3.23
CA ALA A 209 0.33 -5.48 4.40
C ALA A 209 1.00 -4.22 4.94
N TYR A 210 0.16 -3.25 5.30
CA TYR A 210 0.54 -2.00 5.93
C TYR A 210 -0.05 -1.95 7.34
N CYS A 211 0.80 -2.08 8.35
CA CYS A 211 0.48 -1.83 9.75
C CYS A 211 1.00 -0.44 10.11
N SER A 212 0.07 0.52 10.18
CA SER A 212 0.32 1.88 10.64
C SER A 212 0.51 1.90 12.16
N ASP A 213 0.31 3.03 12.79
CA ASP A 213 0.47 3.25 14.22
C ASP A 213 -0.37 2.28 15.04
N THR A 214 0.30 1.53 15.90
CA THR A 214 -0.36 0.50 16.73
C THR A 214 0.51 0.11 17.92
N ALA A 215 -0.09 -0.01 19.09
CA ALA A 215 0.51 -0.79 20.16
C ALA A 215 0.65 -2.25 19.72
N TYR A 216 1.56 -2.99 20.34
CA TYR A 216 1.75 -4.42 20.09
C TYR A 216 0.41 -5.17 20.14
N SER A 217 0.03 -5.78 19.02
CA SER A 217 -1.26 -6.45 18.87
C SER A 217 -1.14 -7.79 18.15
N PRO A 218 -1.08 -8.91 18.89
CA PRO A 218 -1.02 -10.25 18.30
C PRO A 218 -2.23 -10.60 17.40
N GLU A 219 -3.35 -9.91 17.54
CA GLU A 219 -4.53 -10.11 16.69
C GLU A 219 -4.28 -9.78 15.21
N VAL A 220 -3.33 -8.88 14.95
CA VAL A 220 -2.89 -8.50 13.60
C VAL A 220 -2.32 -9.70 12.84
N VAL A 221 -1.65 -10.64 13.54
CA VAL A 221 -1.01 -11.83 12.94
C VAL A 221 -1.96 -12.60 12.02
N LYS A 222 -3.21 -12.79 12.44
CA LYS A 222 -4.22 -13.53 11.65
C LYS A 222 -4.62 -12.78 10.37
N LYS A 223 -4.52 -11.45 10.37
CA LYS A 223 -4.94 -10.59 9.25
C LYS A 223 -3.89 -10.52 8.14
N ILE A 224 -2.61 -10.62 8.51
CA ILE A 224 -1.47 -10.43 7.61
C ILE A 224 -0.71 -11.75 7.35
N LYS A 225 -1.28 -12.89 7.72
CA LYS A 225 -0.63 -14.20 7.63
C LYS A 225 -0.12 -14.49 6.22
N GLY A 226 1.18 -14.75 6.11
CA GLY A 226 1.85 -15.20 4.90
C GLY A 226 1.99 -14.15 3.79
N VAL A 227 1.77 -12.85 4.06
CA VAL A 227 1.99 -11.80 3.05
C VAL A 227 3.44 -11.76 2.59
N ASP A 228 3.66 -11.35 1.33
CA ASP A 228 5.00 -11.28 0.76
C ASP A 228 5.83 -10.15 1.36
N LEU A 229 5.22 -8.99 1.62
CA LEU A 229 5.84 -7.84 2.25
C LEU A 229 4.94 -7.30 3.36
N LEU A 230 5.48 -7.14 4.56
CA LEU A 230 4.86 -6.40 5.66
C LEU A 230 5.60 -5.09 5.86
N TYR A 231 4.91 -3.96 5.86
CA TYR A 231 5.34 -2.75 6.54
C TYR A 231 4.73 -2.74 7.93
N HIS A 232 5.53 -2.48 8.96
CA HIS A 232 5.07 -2.31 10.33
C HIS A 232 5.79 -1.13 10.96
N GLU A 233 5.04 -0.29 11.69
CA GLU A 233 5.64 0.77 12.48
C GLU A 233 6.63 0.19 13.50
N ALA A 234 7.67 0.93 13.81
CA ALA A 234 8.71 0.60 14.78
C ALA A 234 9.25 1.89 15.40
N THR A 235 8.36 2.59 16.09
CA THR A 235 8.61 3.96 16.56
C THR A 235 9.72 3.99 17.61
N PHE A 236 9.86 2.92 18.41
CA PHE A 236 10.79 2.85 19.53
C PHE A 236 11.69 1.61 19.48
N MET A 237 12.85 1.67 20.15
CA MET A 237 13.61 0.49 20.56
C MET A 237 12.92 -0.21 21.74
N HIS A 238 13.26 -1.47 21.96
CA HIS A 238 12.58 -2.31 22.97
C HIS A 238 12.86 -1.90 24.41
N ASP A 239 13.98 -1.23 24.68
CA ASP A 239 14.26 -0.60 25.98
C ASP A 239 13.19 0.44 26.38
N LEU A 240 12.46 0.98 25.42
CA LEU A 240 11.35 1.91 25.61
C LEU A 240 9.96 1.25 25.43
N ALA A 241 9.83 -0.07 25.62
CA ALA A 241 8.59 -0.80 25.42
C ALA A 241 7.42 -0.25 26.26
N ALA A 242 7.67 0.18 27.49
CA ALA A 242 6.66 0.82 28.33
C ALA A 242 6.16 2.15 27.74
N VAL A 243 7.07 2.96 27.20
CA VAL A 243 6.74 4.22 26.51
C VAL A 243 5.98 3.94 25.21
N ALA A 244 6.39 2.92 24.46
CA ALA A 244 5.69 2.50 23.25
C ALA A 244 4.23 2.14 23.55
N THR A 245 4.01 1.33 24.59
CA THR A 245 2.66 0.94 25.04
C THR A 245 1.82 2.16 25.45
N ASP A 246 2.37 3.06 26.26
CA ASP A 246 1.68 4.29 26.73
C ASP A 246 1.28 5.21 25.55
N LYS A 247 2.10 5.25 24.52
CA LYS A 247 1.87 6.05 23.30
C LYS A 247 1.12 5.30 22.20
N TYR A 248 0.66 4.09 22.44
CA TYR A 248 0.01 3.22 21.45
C TYR A 248 0.85 3.00 20.20
N HIS A 249 2.14 2.74 20.39
CA HIS A 249 3.10 2.39 19.35
C HIS A 249 3.78 1.06 19.64
N SER A 250 4.51 0.56 18.64
CA SER A 250 5.30 -0.66 18.75
C SER A 250 6.81 -0.37 18.83
N THR A 251 7.54 -1.33 19.39
CA THR A 251 9.00 -1.36 19.28
C THR A 251 9.42 -2.14 18.03
N SER A 252 10.67 -1.94 17.60
CA SER A 252 11.27 -2.67 16.47
C SER A 252 11.28 -4.18 16.71
N GLN A 253 11.56 -4.63 17.93
CA GLN A 253 11.46 -6.04 18.33
C GLN A 253 10.02 -6.56 18.19
N GLN A 254 9.02 -5.84 18.70
CA GLN A 254 7.61 -6.21 18.62
C GLN A 254 7.11 -6.29 17.17
N ALA A 255 7.52 -5.36 16.30
CA ALA A 255 7.22 -5.42 14.87
C ALA A 255 7.78 -6.71 14.23
N ALA A 256 8.99 -7.10 14.59
CA ALA A 256 9.64 -8.33 14.11
C ALA A 256 8.97 -9.60 14.68
N GLU A 257 8.49 -9.59 15.91
CA GLU A 257 7.73 -10.69 16.52
C GLU A 257 6.40 -10.92 15.77
N ILE A 258 5.67 -9.85 15.42
CA ILE A 258 4.47 -9.92 14.58
C ILE A 258 4.79 -10.51 13.20
N ALA A 259 5.87 -10.04 12.56
CA ALA A 259 6.31 -10.54 11.25
C ALA A 259 6.62 -12.04 11.28
N LYS A 260 7.36 -12.50 12.31
CA LYS A 260 7.73 -13.90 12.52
C LYS A 260 6.50 -14.77 12.78
N ALA A 261 5.61 -14.32 13.68
CA ALA A 261 4.37 -15.04 14.02
C ALA A 261 3.41 -15.15 12.81
N ALA A 262 3.32 -14.09 11.99
CA ALA A 262 2.53 -14.08 10.78
C ALA A 262 3.18 -14.83 9.60
N ARG A 263 4.42 -15.28 9.72
CA ARG A 263 5.19 -15.95 8.67
C ARG A 263 5.23 -15.12 7.37
N VAL A 264 5.42 -13.81 7.50
CA VAL A 264 5.61 -12.95 6.33
C VAL A 264 6.94 -13.26 5.64
N LYS A 265 7.09 -12.91 4.35
CA LYS A 265 8.36 -13.20 3.65
C LYS A 265 9.41 -12.12 3.89
N LYS A 266 9.00 -10.86 4.01
CA LYS A 266 9.87 -9.71 4.25
C LYS A 266 9.19 -8.71 5.17
N LEU A 267 9.97 -8.10 6.07
CA LEU A 267 9.56 -7.00 6.94
C LEU A 267 10.24 -5.70 6.52
N LEU A 268 9.48 -4.64 6.43
CA LEU A 268 9.93 -3.26 6.29
C LEU A 268 9.51 -2.50 7.56
N VAL A 269 10.46 -2.00 8.34
CA VAL A 269 10.20 -1.21 9.54
C VAL A 269 10.34 0.27 9.25
N GLY A 270 9.45 1.08 9.81
CA GLY A 270 9.44 2.52 9.59
C GLY A 270 8.72 3.25 10.73
N HIS A 271 8.28 4.50 10.48
CA HIS A 271 7.67 5.37 11.47
C HIS A 271 8.61 5.63 12.66
N PHE A 272 9.88 5.88 12.35
CA PHE A 272 10.93 6.07 13.35
C PHE A 272 10.75 7.40 14.10
N SER A 273 10.78 7.36 15.43
CA SER A 273 10.77 8.56 16.26
C SER A 273 11.92 9.50 15.88
N ALA A 274 11.65 10.81 15.85
CA ALA A 274 12.65 11.84 15.59
C ALA A 274 13.82 11.85 16.58
N ARG A 275 13.67 11.20 17.74
CA ARG A 275 14.75 11.01 18.73
C ARG A 275 15.93 10.20 18.20
N TYR A 276 15.69 9.29 17.24
CA TYR A 276 16.73 8.46 16.64
C TYR A 276 17.28 9.14 15.38
N LYS A 277 18.48 9.73 15.51
CA LYS A 277 19.22 10.25 14.36
C LYS A 277 19.74 9.11 13.48
N ASP A 278 20.26 8.05 14.12
CA ASP A 278 20.62 6.79 13.50
C ASP A 278 19.54 5.74 13.77
N ILE A 279 19.00 5.15 12.69
CA ILE A 279 17.95 4.11 12.75
C ILE A 279 18.53 2.69 12.74
N ASN A 280 19.85 2.52 12.52
CA ASN A 280 20.46 1.20 12.46
C ASN A 280 20.25 0.37 13.73
N PRO A 281 20.30 0.92 14.95
CA PRO A 281 19.99 0.15 16.17
C PRO A 281 18.60 -0.49 16.15
N LEU A 282 17.55 0.26 15.71
CA LEU A 282 16.19 -0.28 15.61
C LEU A 282 16.10 -1.42 14.58
N VAL A 283 16.78 -1.24 13.44
CA VAL A 283 16.79 -2.25 12.37
C VAL A 283 17.53 -3.52 12.81
N ASN A 284 18.64 -3.37 13.52
CA ASN A 284 19.43 -4.51 14.01
C ASN A 284 18.65 -5.30 15.08
N GLU A 285 18.01 -4.61 16.03
CA GLU A 285 17.12 -5.22 17.01
C GLU A 285 15.98 -6.03 16.35
N ALA A 286 15.35 -5.48 15.33
CA ALA A 286 14.33 -6.21 14.57
C ALA A 286 14.91 -7.43 13.83
N LYS A 287 16.12 -7.32 13.26
CA LYS A 287 16.81 -8.43 12.56
C LYS A 287 17.18 -9.59 13.46
N GLU A 288 17.45 -9.37 14.74
CA GLU A 288 17.71 -10.43 15.71
C GLU A 288 16.51 -11.38 15.85
N VAL A 289 15.28 -10.86 15.69
CA VAL A 289 14.03 -11.63 15.77
C VAL A 289 13.58 -12.15 14.41
N PHE A 290 13.69 -11.32 13.36
CA PHE A 290 13.29 -11.64 11.99
C PHE A 290 14.33 -11.12 11.00
N ALA A 291 15.23 -12.02 10.56
CA ALA A 291 16.42 -11.66 9.77
C ALA A 291 16.11 -10.91 8.45
N ASN A 292 14.99 -11.24 7.77
CA ASN A 292 14.61 -10.57 6.51
C ASN A 292 13.90 -9.24 6.76
N THR A 293 14.54 -8.36 7.53
CA THR A 293 14.07 -7.01 7.88
C THR A 293 14.92 -5.96 7.17
N SER A 294 14.26 -4.90 6.68
CA SER A 294 14.90 -3.72 6.08
C SER A 294 14.29 -2.44 6.67
N PRO A 295 15.04 -1.33 6.73
CA PRO A 295 14.47 -0.03 7.08
C PRO A 295 13.67 0.56 5.93
N ALA A 296 12.61 1.30 6.23
CA ALA A 296 11.97 2.21 5.29
C ALA A 296 12.81 3.50 5.19
N ILE A 297 13.36 3.74 4.00
CA ILE A 297 14.16 4.93 3.70
C ILE A 297 13.55 5.64 2.50
N GLU A 298 13.42 6.97 2.57
CA GLU A 298 12.83 7.79 1.51
C GLU A 298 13.50 7.56 0.15
N GLY A 299 12.69 7.33 -0.87
CA GLY A 299 13.13 6.99 -2.23
C GLY A 299 13.41 5.50 -2.47
N MET A 300 13.46 4.67 -1.42
CA MET A 300 13.66 3.23 -1.56
C MET A 300 12.46 2.58 -2.24
N VAL A 301 12.72 1.70 -3.20
CA VAL A 301 11.72 0.87 -3.86
C VAL A 301 11.92 -0.58 -3.42
N VAL A 302 10.93 -1.13 -2.74
CA VAL A 302 10.95 -2.51 -2.23
C VAL A 302 10.02 -3.37 -3.07
N LYS A 303 10.54 -4.50 -3.54
CA LYS A 303 9.76 -5.51 -4.24
C LYS A 303 9.23 -6.54 -3.25
N ALA A 304 7.92 -6.83 -3.32
CA ALA A 304 7.27 -7.89 -2.57
C ALA A 304 7.58 -9.28 -3.15
#